data_d80b51fc80238d41965dc1e5e356eb97
#
_entry.id   d80b51fc80238d41965dc1e5e356eb97
#
_cell.length_a   1.000
_cell.length_b   1.000
_cell.length_c   1.000
_cell.angle_alpha   90.00
_cell.angle_beta   90.00
_cell.angle_gamma   90.00
#
_symmetry.space_group_name_H-M   'P 1'
#
loop_
_entity.id
_entity.type
_entity.pdbx_description
1 polymer ?
#
loop_
_entity_poly.entity_id
_entity_poly.type
_entity_poly.pdbx_seq_one_letter_code
_entity_poly.pdbx_strand_id
1 'polypeptide(L)'
;MKTHYVMDYETLSNCFIGVFEDIKSIKQRIFTIHDIQNEILELVTFLESNIAYDEWHVSFNGLGFDSQITEHILRNKKELLSQSGDTIAKFLYAKAQDVINRSKNNEFQEYSPKDLSIR
;
A
#
# COMPACT_ATOMS: atom_id res chain seq x y z
N MET A 1 -11.99 17.93 9.50
CA MET A 1 -11.46 18.27 8.16
C MET A 1 -10.71 17.08 7.61
N LYS A 2 -10.99 16.70 6.38
CA LYS A 2 -10.33 15.55 5.75
C LYS A 2 -8.89 15.88 5.36
N THR A 3 -8.01 14.90 5.55
CA THR A 3 -6.63 14.98 5.10
C THR A 3 -6.47 14.05 3.91
N HIS A 4 -5.98 14.56 2.80
CA HIS A 4 -5.64 13.73 1.64
C HIS A 4 -4.14 13.64 1.53
N TYR A 5 -3.65 12.54 0.96
CA TYR A 5 -2.23 12.23 0.94
C TYR A 5 -1.72 12.00 -0.47
N VAL A 6 -0.55 12.53 -0.76
CA VAL A 6 0.28 12.05 -1.87
C VAL A 6 1.08 10.89 -1.31
N MET A 7 1.12 9.76 -2.02
CA MET A 7 1.74 8.57 -1.48
C MET A 7 2.59 7.85 -2.51
N ASP A 8 3.50 7.04 -2.01
CA ASP A 8 4.36 6.19 -2.83
C ASP A 8 4.78 4.96 -2.03
N TYR A 9 4.83 3.81 -2.68
CA TYR A 9 5.38 2.59 -2.11
C TYR A 9 6.71 2.23 -2.77
N GLU A 10 7.68 1.85 -1.94
CA GLU A 10 8.93 1.26 -2.39
C GLU A 10 8.90 -0.22 -2.06
N THR A 11 8.96 -1.06 -3.09
CA THR A 11 8.90 -2.51 -2.91
C THR A 11 10.22 -3.14 -3.34
N LEU A 12 10.98 -3.60 -2.36
CA LEU A 12 12.21 -4.35 -2.58
C LEU A 12 11.97 -5.79 -2.11
N SER A 13 12.84 -6.71 -2.54
CA SER A 13 12.65 -8.12 -2.25
C SER A 13 12.60 -8.45 -0.75
N ASN A 14 13.19 -7.59 0.09
CA ASN A 14 13.26 -7.82 1.53
C ASN A 14 12.87 -6.59 2.37
N CYS A 15 12.32 -5.56 1.72
CA CYS A 15 11.95 -4.33 2.43
C CYS A 15 10.79 -3.67 1.72
N PHE A 16 9.82 -3.21 2.49
CA PHE A 16 8.67 -2.46 1.99
C PHE A 16 8.59 -1.14 2.74
N ILE A 17 8.44 -0.05 2.00
CA ILE A 17 8.29 1.29 2.58
C ILE A 17 7.08 1.97 1.96
N GLY A 18 6.20 2.52 2.82
CA GLY A 18 5.10 3.36 2.38
C GLY A 18 5.31 4.78 2.89
N VAL A 19 5.21 5.75 2.00
CA VAL A 19 5.34 7.17 2.33
C VAL A 19 4.04 7.88 2.00
N PHE A 20 3.50 8.61 2.97
CA PHE A 20 2.24 9.34 2.82
C PHE A 20 2.46 10.79 3.27
N GLU A 21 2.33 11.72 2.34
CA GLU A 21 2.53 13.14 2.62
C GLU A 21 1.19 13.87 2.63
N ASP A 22 0.90 14.55 3.73
CA ASP A 22 -0.29 15.39 3.85
C ASP A 22 -0.21 16.52 2.80
N ILE A 23 -1.21 16.61 1.94
CA ILE A 23 -1.24 17.60 0.86
C ILE A 23 -1.13 19.03 1.37
N LYS A 24 -1.68 19.31 2.55
CA LYS A 24 -1.72 20.68 3.09
C LYS A 24 -0.51 21.01 3.93
N SER A 25 -0.15 20.14 4.88
CA SER A 25 0.90 20.42 5.85
C SER A 25 2.28 19.96 5.41
N ILE A 26 2.36 19.16 4.33
CA ILE A 26 3.57 18.50 3.84
C ILE A 26 4.25 17.60 4.86
N LYS A 27 3.60 17.29 5.98
CA LYS A 27 4.10 16.33 6.95
C LYS A 27 3.99 14.91 6.38
N GLN A 28 5.00 14.10 6.64
CA GLN A 28 5.05 12.74 6.14
C GLN A 28 4.79 11.71 7.21
N ARG A 29 4.10 10.65 6.83
CA ARG A 29 3.99 9.41 7.60
C ARG A 29 4.73 8.34 6.81
N ILE A 30 5.70 7.68 7.44
CA ILE A 30 6.51 6.65 6.80
C ILE A 30 6.33 5.34 7.57
N PHE A 31 6.05 4.28 6.83
CA PHE A 31 5.89 2.93 7.38
C PHE A 31 6.92 2.01 6.74
N THR A 32 7.70 1.32 7.57
CA THR A 32 8.78 0.46 7.12
C THR A 32 8.54 -0.97 7.59
N ILE A 33 8.72 -1.93 6.68
CA ILE A 33 8.53 -3.35 6.97
C ILE A 33 9.71 -4.14 6.41
N HIS A 34 10.49 -4.74 7.30
CA HIS A 34 11.56 -5.67 6.97
C HIS A 34 11.84 -6.54 8.21
N ASP A 35 12.90 -7.34 8.18
CA ASP A 35 13.16 -8.34 9.23
C ASP A 35 13.39 -7.73 10.63
N ILE A 36 13.90 -6.49 10.70
CA ILE A 36 14.20 -5.83 11.98
C ILE A 36 13.07 -4.89 12.42
N GLN A 37 12.35 -4.30 11.47
CA GLN A 37 11.30 -3.32 11.74
C GLN A 37 10.04 -3.71 11.00
N ASN A 38 8.97 -3.93 11.74
CA ASN A 38 7.70 -4.37 11.14
C ASN A 38 6.56 -3.45 11.59
N GLU A 39 6.22 -2.49 10.75
CA GLU A 39 5.16 -1.52 11.02
C GLU A 39 3.85 -1.85 10.31
N ILE A 40 3.58 -3.14 10.08
CA ILE A 40 2.34 -3.54 9.39
C ILE A 40 1.09 -3.14 10.16
N LEU A 41 1.09 -3.25 11.49
CA LEU A 41 -0.08 -2.87 12.29
C LEU A 41 -0.36 -1.38 12.14
N GLU A 42 0.67 -0.56 12.24
CA GLU A 42 0.56 0.89 12.10
C GLU A 42 0.07 1.26 10.72
N LEU A 43 0.58 0.59 9.67
CA LEU A 43 0.15 0.83 8.30
C LEU A 43 -1.32 0.46 8.09
N VAL A 44 -1.72 -0.73 8.53
CA VAL A 44 -3.12 -1.17 8.38
C VAL A 44 -4.07 -0.23 9.13
N THR A 45 -3.70 0.18 10.35
CA THR A 45 -4.49 1.11 11.14
C THR A 45 -4.65 2.45 10.43
N PHE A 46 -3.57 2.96 9.84
CA PHE A 46 -3.58 4.19 9.07
C PHE A 46 -4.50 4.07 7.86
N LEU A 47 -4.37 2.99 7.08
CA LEU A 47 -5.20 2.78 5.89
C LEU A 47 -6.68 2.65 6.25
N GLU A 48 -7.01 1.93 7.30
CA GLU A 48 -8.40 1.78 7.74
C GLU A 48 -8.98 3.10 8.23
N SER A 49 -8.18 3.93 8.88
CA SER A 49 -8.58 5.28 9.27
C SER A 49 -8.89 6.13 8.04
N ASN A 50 -8.08 6.04 7.00
CA ASN A 50 -8.32 6.78 5.76
C ASN A 50 -9.62 6.36 5.09
N ILE A 51 -9.94 5.07 5.12
CA ILE A 51 -11.23 4.57 4.62
C ILE A 51 -12.38 5.16 5.42
N ALA A 52 -12.28 5.10 6.75
CA ALA A 52 -13.35 5.56 7.66
C ALA A 52 -13.66 7.06 7.48
N TYR A 53 -12.64 7.86 7.18
CA TYR A 53 -12.79 9.30 6.99
C TYR A 53 -12.86 9.72 5.52
N ASP A 54 -12.95 8.76 4.60
CA ASP A 54 -13.02 9.01 3.16
C ASP A 54 -11.87 9.91 2.68
N GLU A 55 -10.66 9.59 3.11
CA GLU A 55 -9.45 10.32 2.76
C GLU A 55 -8.77 9.65 1.55
N TRP A 56 -8.35 10.47 0.60
CA TRP A 56 -7.86 9.99 -0.70
C TRP A 56 -6.35 9.83 -0.69
N HIS A 57 -5.90 8.91 -1.54
CA HIS A 57 -4.48 8.72 -1.83
C HIS A 57 -4.21 9.07 -3.30
N VAL A 58 -3.27 9.98 -3.51
CA VAL A 58 -2.84 10.38 -4.86
C VAL A 58 -1.46 9.80 -5.12
N SER A 59 -1.30 9.13 -6.22
CA SER A 59 -0.06 8.47 -6.59
C SER A 59 0.39 8.89 -7.98
N PHE A 60 1.70 9.05 -8.16
CA PHE A 60 2.28 9.43 -9.45
C PHE A 60 2.47 8.26 -10.40
N ASN A 61 2.58 7.04 -9.88
CA ASN A 61 2.87 5.86 -10.71
C ASN A 61 1.64 5.26 -11.34
N GLY A 62 0.71 6.11 -11.64
CA GLY A 62 -0.41 5.72 -12.45
C GLY A 62 -1.42 4.86 -11.73
N LEU A 63 -2.49 4.76 -12.46
CA LEU A 63 -3.63 4.00 -12.07
C LEU A 63 -3.22 2.56 -11.92
N GLY A 64 -3.31 2.09 -10.74
CA GLY A 64 -3.28 0.69 -10.52
C GLY A 64 -2.06 0.14 -9.81
N PHE A 65 -0.92 0.84 -9.71
CA PHE A 65 0.19 0.25 -8.97
C PHE A 65 -0.03 0.32 -7.46
N ASP A 66 0.02 1.52 -6.89
CA ASP A 66 -0.08 1.70 -5.44
C ASP A 66 -1.43 1.27 -4.90
N SER A 67 -2.51 1.54 -5.63
CA SER A 67 -3.86 1.15 -5.20
C SER A 67 -4.04 -0.37 -5.16
N GLN A 68 -3.42 -1.09 -6.08
CA GLN A 68 -3.44 -2.56 -6.08
C GLN A 68 -2.74 -3.12 -4.84
N ILE A 69 -1.61 -2.52 -4.47
CA ILE A 69 -0.86 -2.94 -3.28
C ILE A 69 -1.66 -2.62 -2.01
N THR A 70 -2.23 -1.43 -1.91
CA THR A 70 -3.07 -1.03 -0.77
C THR A 70 -4.22 -2.02 -0.58
N GLU A 71 -4.95 -2.33 -1.66
CA GLU A 71 -6.07 -3.27 -1.57
C GLU A 71 -5.61 -4.66 -1.16
N HIS A 72 -4.46 -5.09 -1.68
CA HIS A 72 -3.88 -6.38 -1.34
C HIS A 72 -3.53 -6.48 0.15
N ILE A 73 -2.96 -5.42 0.71
CA ILE A 73 -2.68 -5.33 2.14
C ILE A 73 -3.97 -5.47 2.95
N LEU A 74 -4.99 -4.72 2.59
CA LEU A 74 -6.25 -4.71 3.33
C LEU A 74 -6.97 -6.05 3.28
N ARG A 75 -6.96 -6.70 2.12
CA ARG A 75 -7.62 -8.01 1.95
C ARG A 75 -6.91 -9.15 2.66
N ASN A 76 -5.61 -8.99 2.91
CA ASN A 76 -4.78 -10.01 3.55
C ASN A 76 -4.35 -9.60 4.96
N LYS A 77 -4.98 -8.59 5.55
CA LYS A 77 -4.52 -8.02 6.83
C LYS A 77 -4.44 -9.03 7.95
N LYS A 78 -5.37 -9.98 8.02
CA LYS A 78 -5.38 -11.00 9.07
C LYS A 78 -4.08 -11.81 9.07
N GLU A 79 -3.69 -12.29 7.90
CA GLU A 79 -2.47 -13.07 7.75
C GLU A 79 -1.24 -12.21 7.98
N LEU A 80 -1.24 -10.99 7.42
CA LEU A 80 -0.08 -10.10 7.52
C LEU A 80 0.20 -9.70 8.96
N LEU A 81 -0.82 -9.44 9.75
CA LEU A 81 -0.65 -9.02 11.15
C LEU A 81 0.01 -10.08 12.02
N SER A 82 0.03 -11.34 11.59
CA SER A 82 0.65 -12.43 12.32
C SER A 82 2.01 -12.86 11.75
N GLN A 83 2.49 -12.21 10.68
CA GLN A 83 3.71 -12.61 10.00
C GLN A 83 4.90 -11.72 10.35
N SER A 84 6.12 -12.24 10.11
CA SER A 84 7.34 -11.47 10.29
C SER A 84 7.47 -10.41 9.20
N GLY A 85 8.23 -9.35 9.49
CA GLY A 85 8.47 -8.28 8.53
C GLY A 85 9.10 -8.76 7.24
N ASP A 86 10.04 -9.70 7.32
CA ASP A 86 10.68 -10.29 6.14
C ASP A 86 9.66 -11.02 5.26
N THR A 87 8.78 -11.80 5.86
CA THR A 87 7.73 -12.53 5.13
C THR A 87 6.76 -11.56 4.45
N ILE A 88 6.35 -10.51 5.16
CA ILE A 88 5.45 -9.48 4.63
C ILE A 88 6.10 -8.75 3.46
N ALA A 89 7.35 -8.35 3.60
CA ALA A 89 8.06 -7.63 2.54
C ALA A 89 8.14 -8.47 1.26
N LYS A 90 8.45 -9.77 1.39
CA LYS A 90 8.48 -10.69 0.25
C LYS A 90 7.11 -10.86 -0.39
N PHE A 91 6.07 -10.97 0.43
CA PHE A 91 4.69 -11.10 -0.05
C PHE A 91 4.28 -9.88 -0.88
N LEU A 92 4.58 -8.68 -0.39
CA LEU A 92 4.25 -7.44 -1.09
C LEU A 92 5.12 -7.22 -2.32
N TYR A 93 6.39 -7.65 -2.28
CA TYR A 93 7.25 -7.61 -3.46
C TYR A 93 6.69 -8.49 -4.58
N ALA A 94 6.23 -9.69 -4.25
CA ALA A 94 5.61 -10.59 -5.22
C ALA A 94 4.37 -9.95 -5.84
N LYS A 95 3.54 -9.28 -5.04
CA LYS A 95 2.38 -8.54 -5.56
C LYS A 95 2.79 -7.42 -6.49
N ALA A 96 3.84 -6.66 -6.14
CA ALA A 96 4.35 -5.59 -6.99
C ALA A 96 4.79 -6.14 -8.35
N GLN A 97 5.49 -7.27 -8.36
CA GLN A 97 5.90 -7.92 -9.61
C GLN A 97 4.70 -8.38 -10.44
N ASP A 98 3.65 -8.90 -9.80
CA ASP A 98 2.42 -9.26 -10.47
C ASP A 98 1.77 -8.05 -11.16
N VAL A 99 1.69 -6.93 -10.44
CA VAL A 99 1.11 -5.69 -11.00
C VAL A 99 1.90 -5.23 -12.22
N ILE A 100 3.23 -5.21 -12.12
CA ILE A 100 4.11 -4.78 -13.19
C ILE A 100 3.96 -5.71 -14.41
N ASN A 101 3.94 -7.02 -14.19
CA ASN A 101 3.82 -7.99 -15.27
C ASN A 101 2.47 -7.91 -15.98
N ARG A 102 1.39 -7.76 -15.25
CA ARG A 102 0.06 -7.58 -15.85
C ARG A 102 0.00 -6.31 -16.69
N SER A 103 0.60 -5.24 -16.20
CA SER A 103 0.67 -3.96 -16.92
C SER A 103 1.44 -4.10 -18.24
N LYS A 104 2.60 -4.77 -18.19
CA LYS A 104 3.43 -5.01 -19.38
C LYS A 104 2.71 -5.85 -20.45
N ASN A 105 1.89 -6.80 -20.01
CA ASN A 105 1.20 -7.74 -20.90
C ASN A 105 -0.21 -7.27 -21.26
N ASN A 106 -0.57 -6.03 -20.90
CA ASN A 106 -1.92 -5.49 -21.12
C ASN A 106 -3.02 -6.35 -20.52
N GLU A 107 -2.75 -6.98 -19.38
CA GLU A 107 -3.72 -7.79 -18.65
C GLU A 107 -4.43 -6.94 -17.59
N PHE A 108 -5.66 -7.31 -17.25
CA PHE A 108 -6.38 -6.67 -16.16
C PHE A 108 -5.70 -6.94 -14.84
N GLN A 109 -5.70 -5.95 -13.95
CA GLN A 109 -5.20 -6.12 -12.60
C GLN A 109 -6.17 -7.00 -11.80
N GLU A 110 -5.65 -7.56 -10.70
CA GLU A 110 -6.43 -8.44 -9.84
C GLU A 110 -7.67 -7.75 -9.26
N TYR A 111 -7.52 -6.47 -8.88
CA TYR A 111 -8.62 -5.71 -8.30
C TYR A 111 -9.10 -4.66 -9.30
N SER A 112 -10.38 -4.69 -9.65
CA SER A 112 -10.96 -3.69 -10.54
C SER A 112 -11.13 -2.36 -9.79
N PRO A 113 -11.32 -1.23 -10.50
CA PRO A 113 -11.55 0.05 -9.82
C PRO A 113 -12.70 0.04 -8.82
N LYS A 114 -13.73 -0.78 -9.04
CA LYS A 114 -14.85 -0.91 -8.09
C LYS A 114 -14.46 -1.64 -6.82
N ASP A 115 -13.41 -2.45 -6.85
CA ASP A 115 -12.99 -3.25 -5.72
C ASP A 115 -12.11 -2.48 -4.75
N LEU A 116 -11.60 -1.32 -5.15
CA LEU A 116 -10.64 -0.57 -4.36
C LEU A 116 -11.31 0.15 -3.20
N SER A 117 -10.79 -0.07 -2.00
CA SER A 117 -11.31 0.55 -0.77
C SER A 117 -10.87 2.00 -0.62
N ILE A 118 -9.73 2.36 -1.18
CA ILE A 118 -9.17 3.72 -1.15
C ILE A 118 -8.95 4.20 -2.59
N ARG A 119 -9.36 5.41 -2.84
CA ARG A 119 -9.27 6.03 -4.17
C ARG A 119 -8.18 7.07 -4.26
#